data_7ef433e4b8d1a57930fedbb55ab05259
#
_entry.id   7ef433e4b8d1a57930fedbb55ab05259
#
_cell.length_a   1.000
_cell.length_b   1.000
_cell.length_c   1.000
_cell.angle_alpha   90.00
_cell.angle_beta   90.00
_cell.angle_gamma   90.00
#
_symmetry.space_group_name_H-M   'P 1'
#
loop_
_entity.id
_entity.type
_entity.pdbx_description
1 polymer ?
#
loop_
_entity_poly.entity_id
_entity_poly.type
_entity_poly.pdbx_seq_one_letter_code
_entity_poly.pdbx_strand_id
1 'polypeptide(L)'
;MSVAARLLFAFDNSYVRELEGLYEPWQATPAPAPRLLVLNEELATELGVDADALRAPDGVAVLVGNATPEGASPVAQAYAGHQFGGFVPRLGDGRALLLGEVLDVDGRRRDLHLKGSGRTPFARGGDGMAPVGPMLREYAIGEAMHALGIPTSRALAVVATGDHVARDTVLPGAVLARVAASHVRVGTFQYAAAHDGPTLVRRLADYVIARHHPHAVEAQNPYLAFFESVVDAQASLVARWMLVGFIHGVMNTDNMTISGETIDYGPCAFMDAFDPATVFSSIDHGGRYAYGNQPRIAQWNLARLAETLLPLFHVETDTALAAATGVLQSFPGRYDGYWRQGMRAKLGVAGAQRSDGALIDDLLALLHAQRVDFTSCFRALSSAVRGDAAPARLLFAEPSAFDAWADRWRAQLWSQASDSWVIAEAMDRVNPVYIPRNHQMEEALAAASAGDLGPFGRLLDVLAQPFDERPGLEPYAAPAPPSFGAYRTFCGT
;
A
#
# COMPACT_ATOMS: atom_id res chain seq x y z
N MET A 1 39.49 -5.35 -24.72
CA MET A 1 39.00 -6.17 -23.58
C MET A 1 37.48 -5.93 -23.53
N SER A 2 36.71 -6.96 -23.84
CA SER A 2 35.23 -6.92 -23.73
C SER A 2 34.89 -6.73 -22.25
N VAL A 3 34.34 -5.59 -21.89
CA VAL A 3 33.65 -5.41 -20.62
C VAL A 3 32.44 -6.36 -20.70
N ALA A 4 32.49 -7.47 -19.96
CA ALA A 4 31.32 -8.34 -19.84
C ALA A 4 30.14 -7.43 -19.44
N ALA A 5 29.08 -7.44 -20.24
CA ALA A 5 27.87 -6.69 -19.93
C ALA A 5 27.42 -7.15 -18.53
N ARG A 6 27.51 -6.26 -17.55
CA ARG A 6 27.07 -6.56 -16.18
C ARG A 6 25.58 -6.84 -16.27
N LEU A 7 25.16 -8.02 -15.83
CA LEU A 7 23.73 -8.33 -15.72
C LEU A 7 23.08 -7.23 -14.88
N LEU A 8 22.12 -6.51 -15.46
CA LEU A 8 21.46 -5.40 -14.78
C LEU A 8 20.62 -5.91 -13.58
N PHE A 9 20.00 -7.09 -13.72
CA PHE A 9 19.22 -7.75 -12.68
C PHE A 9 19.51 -9.26 -12.65
N ALA A 10 19.45 -9.87 -11.48
CA ALA A 10 19.54 -11.33 -11.30
C ALA A 10 18.12 -11.94 -11.34
N PHE A 11 17.65 -12.29 -12.54
CA PHE A 11 16.32 -12.87 -12.71
C PHE A 11 16.23 -14.35 -12.31
N ASP A 12 15.11 -14.69 -11.63
CA ASP A 12 14.72 -16.09 -11.32
C ASP A 12 13.21 -16.28 -11.56
N ASN A 13 12.74 -16.30 -12.74
CA ASN A 13 11.35 -16.27 -13.18
C ASN A 13 10.52 -17.49 -12.73
N SER A 14 10.36 -17.69 -11.42
CA SER A 14 9.63 -18.82 -10.84
C SER A 14 8.14 -18.76 -11.19
N TYR A 15 7.56 -17.54 -11.23
CA TYR A 15 6.15 -17.35 -11.61
C TYR A 15 5.86 -17.92 -13.01
N VAL A 16 6.69 -17.57 -13.98
CA VAL A 16 6.53 -18.05 -15.36
C VAL A 16 6.80 -19.56 -15.45
N ARG A 17 7.81 -20.06 -14.74
CA ARG A 17 8.17 -21.47 -14.77
C ARG A 17 7.11 -22.39 -14.14
N GLU A 18 6.43 -21.91 -13.09
CA GLU A 18 5.57 -22.77 -12.25
C GLU A 18 4.07 -22.51 -12.43
N LEU A 19 3.67 -21.35 -12.97
CA LEU A 19 2.28 -20.90 -13.00
C LEU A 19 1.73 -20.71 -14.43
N GLU A 20 2.07 -21.63 -15.34
CA GLU A 20 1.44 -21.68 -16.66
C GLU A 20 -0.09 -21.64 -16.55
N GLY A 21 -0.74 -20.81 -17.37
CA GLY A 21 -2.18 -20.55 -17.33
C GLY A 21 -2.58 -19.33 -16.51
N LEU A 22 -1.65 -18.72 -15.75
CA LEU A 22 -1.90 -17.50 -14.98
C LEU A 22 -1.24 -16.25 -15.58
N TYR A 23 -0.79 -16.32 -16.81
CA TYR A 23 -0.18 -15.20 -17.54
C TYR A 23 -0.26 -15.38 -19.05
N GLU A 24 -0.04 -14.27 -19.76
CA GLU A 24 0.21 -14.25 -21.22
C GLU A 24 1.60 -13.66 -21.46
N PRO A 25 2.51 -14.31 -22.23
CA PRO A 25 3.77 -13.70 -22.63
C PRO A 25 3.50 -12.42 -23.43
N TRP A 26 4.12 -11.31 -23.04
CA TRP A 26 3.84 -10.02 -23.64
C TRP A 26 5.05 -9.09 -23.62
N GLN A 27 5.02 -8.05 -24.44
CA GLN A 27 6.05 -7.03 -24.52
C GLN A 27 5.45 -5.64 -24.30
N ALA A 28 6.22 -4.74 -23.73
CA ALA A 28 5.82 -3.36 -23.58
C ALA A 28 5.65 -2.67 -24.95
N THR A 29 4.77 -1.67 -25.00
CA THR A 29 4.70 -0.76 -26.13
C THR A 29 5.94 0.12 -26.15
N PRO A 30 6.67 0.25 -27.28
CA PRO A 30 7.86 1.08 -27.35
C PRO A 30 7.59 2.55 -26.99
N ALA A 31 8.35 3.11 -26.09
CA ALA A 31 8.35 4.52 -25.75
C ALA A 31 9.29 5.31 -26.70
N PRO A 32 8.83 6.36 -27.40
CA PRO A 32 9.61 7.00 -28.46
C PRO A 32 10.79 7.85 -27.95
N ALA A 33 10.65 8.45 -26.75
CA ALA A 33 11.68 9.33 -26.16
C ALA A 33 11.75 9.17 -24.64
N PRO A 34 12.22 8.01 -24.15
CA PRO A 34 12.24 7.74 -22.71
C PRO A 34 13.18 8.68 -21.98
N ARG A 35 12.70 9.23 -20.86
CA ARG A 35 13.49 10.11 -19.96
C ARG A 35 13.19 9.75 -18.51
N LEU A 36 14.23 9.40 -17.77
CA LEU A 36 14.13 9.12 -16.34
C LEU A 36 13.66 10.39 -15.60
N LEU A 37 12.61 10.28 -14.81
CA LEU A 37 12.08 11.37 -13.98
C LEU A 37 12.57 11.25 -12.54
N VAL A 38 12.52 10.06 -11.97
CA VAL A 38 12.95 9.74 -10.61
C VAL A 38 13.48 8.31 -10.54
N LEU A 39 14.51 8.09 -9.73
CA LEU A 39 15.10 6.79 -9.43
C LEU A 39 15.26 6.65 -7.92
N ASN A 40 14.87 5.53 -7.39
CA ASN A 40 15.08 5.13 -5.99
C ASN A 40 16.42 4.39 -5.87
N GLU A 41 17.46 5.13 -5.47
CA GLU A 41 18.82 4.58 -5.37
C GLU A 41 18.96 3.60 -4.20
N GLU A 42 18.24 3.84 -3.11
CA GLU A 42 18.22 2.93 -1.96
C GLU A 42 17.62 1.58 -2.34
N LEU A 43 16.47 1.59 -3.01
CA LEU A 43 15.85 0.37 -3.51
C LEU A 43 16.70 -0.32 -4.59
N ALA A 44 17.37 0.44 -5.47
CA ALA A 44 18.33 -0.14 -6.42
C ALA A 44 19.46 -0.89 -5.68
N THR A 45 19.97 -0.31 -4.59
CA THR A 45 20.99 -0.94 -3.74
C THR A 45 20.47 -2.21 -3.06
N GLU A 46 19.23 -2.18 -2.52
CA GLU A 46 18.57 -3.37 -1.96
C GLU A 46 18.40 -4.50 -2.98
N LEU A 47 18.14 -4.14 -4.23
CA LEU A 47 18.04 -5.10 -5.35
C LEU A 47 19.41 -5.57 -5.88
N GLY A 48 20.52 -5.05 -5.36
CA GLY A 48 21.87 -5.36 -5.83
C GLY A 48 22.20 -4.77 -7.21
N VAL A 49 21.51 -3.69 -7.60
CA VAL A 49 21.65 -3.06 -8.91
C VAL A 49 22.38 -1.71 -8.78
N ASP A 50 23.27 -1.45 -9.72
CA ASP A 50 24.00 -0.19 -9.81
C ASP A 50 23.05 0.94 -10.30
N ALA A 51 22.83 1.95 -9.46
CA ALA A 51 21.97 3.08 -9.79
C ALA A 51 22.47 3.87 -11.02
N ASP A 52 23.78 3.98 -11.23
CA ASP A 52 24.34 4.65 -12.41
C ASP A 52 24.09 3.85 -13.69
N ALA A 53 24.11 2.51 -13.60
CA ALA A 53 23.71 1.64 -14.71
C ALA A 53 22.22 1.81 -15.07
N LEU A 54 21.35 2.03 -14.07
CA LEU A 54 19.91 2.32 -14.29
C LEU A 54 19.67 3.70 -14.91
N ARG A 55 20.56 4.68 -14.65
CA ARG A 55 20.50 6.01 -15.26
C ARG A 55 21.03 6.06 -16.69
N ALA A 56 21.86 5.09 -17.06
CA ALA A 56 22.39 5.01 -18.42
C ALA A 56 21.25 4.72 -19.42
N PRO A 57 21.43 5.08 -20.71
CA PRO A 57 20.39 4.85 -21.73
C PRO A 57 19.83 3.42 -21.78
N ASP A 58 20.69 2.42 -21.62
CA ASP A 58 20.29 1.01 -21.61
C ASP A 58 19.45 0.68 -20.37
N GLY A 59 19.80 1.21 -19.18
CA GLY A 59 19.01 1.04 -17.97
C GLY A 59 17.63 1.71 -18.09
N VAL A 60 17.59 2.94 -18.61
CA VAL A 60 16.32 3.65 -18.86
C VAL A 60 15.46 2.87 -19.88
N ALA A 61 16.07 2.29 -20.92
CA ALA A 61 15.36 1.45 -21.88
C ALA A 61 14.71 0.21 -21.24
N VAL A 62 15.39 -0.40 -20.27
CA VAL A 62 14.83 -1.52 -19.48
C VAL A 62 13.68 -1.04 -18.60
N LEU A 63 13.87 0.06 -17.85
CA LEU A 63 12.86 0.60 -16.91
C LEU A 63 11.57 1.07 -17.59
N VAL A 64 11.61 1.40 -18.89
CA VAL A 64 10.42 1.78 -19.66
C VAL A 64 9.84 0.61 -20.46
N GLY A 65 10.58 -0.50 -20.58
CA GLY A 65 10.17 -1.69 -21.34
C GLY A 65 10.58 -1.69 -22.80
N ASN A 66 11.43 -0.73 -23.25
CA ASN A 66 11.98 -0.70 -24.61
C ASN A 66 13.04 -1.79 -24.85
N ALA A 67 13.65 -2.29 -23.79
CA ALA A 67 14.61 -3.40 -23.84
C ALA A 67 14.23 -4.47 -22.83
N THR A 68 14.36 -5.72 -23.24
CA THR A 68 14.22 -6.88 -22.35
C THR A 68 15.61 -7.31 -21.92
N PRO A 69 15.98 -7.19 -20.64
CA PRO A 69 17.31 -7.60 -20.17
C PRO A 69 17.48 -9.11 -20.24
N GLU A 70 18.72 -9.57 -20.29
CA GLU A 70 19.05 -10.99 -20.29
C GLU A 70 18.47 -11.67 -19.04
N GLY A 71 17.85 -12.82 -19.22
CA GLY A 71 17.19 -13.60 -18.16
C GLY A 71 15.76 -13.16 -17.83
N ALA A 72 15.27 -12.02 -18.28
CA ALA A 72 13.88 -11.61 -18.08
C ALA A 72 12.90 -12.45 -18.90
N SER A 73 11.69 -12.62 -18.38
CA SER A 73 10.57 -13.30 -19.07
C SER A 73 9.29 -12.48 -18.90
N PRO A 74 9.13 -11.40 -19.70
CA PRO A 74 8.02 -10.47 -19.53
C PRO A 74 6.67 -11.12 -19.79
N VAL A 75 5.73 -10.93 -18.87
CA VAL A 75 4.37 -11.47 -18.97
C VAL A 75 3.34 -10.48 -18.42
N ALA A 76 2.13 -10.51 -18.99
CA ALA A 76 0.96 -9.91 -18.37
C ALA A 76 0.28 -10.95 -17.48
N GLN A 77 0.14 -10.67 -16.18
CA GLN A 77 -0.45 -11.58 -15.22
C GLN A 77 -1.98 -11.61 -15.36
N ALA A 78 -2.56 -12.82 -15.25
CA ALA A 78 -4.00 -13.03 -15.28
C ALA A 78 -4.57 -13.01 -13.85
N TYR A 79 -5.66 -12.29 -13.66
CA TYR A 79 -6.47 -12.35 -12.44
C TYR A 79 -7.93 -12.00 -12.76
N ALA A 80 -8.82 -12.36 -11.87
CA ALA A 80 -10.22 -11.92 -11.84
C ALA A 80 -10.39 -10.92 -10.68
N GLY A 81 -11.60 -10.56 -10.35
CA GLY A 81 -11.82 -9.77 -9.16
C GLY A 81 -13.28 -9.38 -8.94
N HIS A 82 -13.60 -9.11 -7.67
CA HIS A 82 -14.83 -8.44 -7.30
C HIS A 82 -14.57 -6.93 -7.22
N GLN A 83 -15.04 -6.22 -8.23
CA GLN A 83 -14.96 -4.75 -8.31
C GLN A 83 -16.27 -4.16 -7.76
N PHE A 84 -16.19 -3.38 -6.66
CA PHE A 84 -17.36 -2.86 -5.94
C PHE A 84 -18.38 -3.94 -5.55
N GLY A 85 -17.91 -5.18 -5.36
CA GLY A 85 -18.74 -6.34 -5.03
C GLY A 85 -19.27 -7.13 -6.22
N GLY A 86 -19.14 -6.64 -7.45
CA GLY A 86 -19.48 -7.35 -8.69
C GLY A 86 -18.31 -8.18 -9.21
N PHE A 87 -18.52 -9.47 -9.50
CA PHE A 87 -17.46 -10.34 -10.00
C PHE A 87 -17.19 -10.10 -11.50
N VAL A 88 -15.91 -9.91 -11.82
CA VAL A 88 -15.39 -9.79 -13.19
C VAL A 88 -14.41 -10.96 -13.42
N PRO A 89 -14.74 -11.93 -14.28
CA PRO A 89 -13.96 -13.17 -14.41
C PRO A 89 -12.61 -13.00 -15.09
N ARG A 90 -12.40 -11.91 -15.84
CA ARG A 90 -11.16 -11.63 -16.55
C ARG A 90 -10.80 -10.14 -16.45
N LEU A 91 -9.85 -9.85 -15.57
CA LEU A 91 -9.20 -8.55 -15.43
C LEU A 91 -7.76 -8.65 -15.97
N GLY A 92 -6.80 -8.94 -15.12
CA GLY A 92 -5.39 -9.07 -15.46
C GLY A 92 -4.66 -7.73 -15.58
N ASP A 93 -3.38 -7.81 -15.88
CA ASP A 93 -2.48 -6.67 -16.06
C ASP A 93 -2.79 -5.92 -17.35
N GLY A 94 -3.88 -5.17 -17.39
CA GLY A 94 -4.36 -4.48 -18.60
C GLY A 94 -3.43 -3.38 -19.11
N ARG A 95 -2.56 -2.87 -18.23
CA ARG A 95 -1.60 -1.79 -18.52
C ARG A 95 -0.24 -2.00 -17.86
N ALA A 96 0.09 -3.24 -17.52
CA ALA A 96 1.30 -3.53 -16.78
C ALA A 96 1.91 -4.87 -17.22
N LEU A 97 3.19 -5.06 -16.93
CA LEU A 97 3.95 -6.28 -17.20
C LEU A 97 4.77 -6.66 -15.98
N LEU A 98 4.74 -7.91 -15.58
CA LEU A 98 5.81 -8.49 -14.79
C LEU A 98 7.01 -8.67 -15.73
N LEU A 99 8.05 -7.85 -15.57
CA LEU A 99 9.29 -7.96 -16.35
C LEU A 99 10.04 -9.25 -16.00
N GLY A 100 9.98 -9.62 -14.74
CA GLY A 100 10.53 -10.84 -14.17
C GLY A 100 10.60 -10.74 -12.64
N GLU A 101 11.06 -11.82 -12.03
CA GLU A 101 11.36 -11.88 -10.61
C GLU A 101 12.86 -11.78 -10.39
N VAL A 102 13.29 -10.92 -9.47
CA VAL A 102 14.70 -10.71 -9.14
C VAL A 102 14.98 -11.19 -7.71
N LEU A 103 16.19 -11.62 -7.45
CA LEU A 103 16.67 -11.89 -6.10
C LEU A 103 17.34 -10.63 -5.56
N ASP A 104 16.86 -10.10 -4.42
CA ASP A 104 17.49 -8.99 -3.73
C ASP A 104 18.81 -9.42 -3.04
N VAL A 105 19.54 -8.46 -2.45
CA VAL A 105 20.84 -8.73 -1.77
C VAL A 105 20.72 -9.70 -0.59
N ASP A 106 19.54 -9.85 -0.02
CA ASP A 106 19.25 -10.81 1.05
C ASP A 106 18.76 -12.17 0.50
N GLY A 107 18.73 -12.36 -0.81
CA GLY A 107 18.24 -13.56 -1.48
C GLY A 107 16.73 -13.71 -1.50
N ARG A 108 15.97 -12.65 -1.17
CA ARG A 108 14.50 -12.65 -1.23
C ARG A 108 14.05 -12.36 -2.65
N ARG A 109 13.04 -13.09 -3.10
CA ARG A 109 12.46 -12.91 -4.44
C ARG A 109 11.53 -11.69 -4.46
N ARG A 110 11.72 -10.83 -5.47
CA ARG A 110 10.95 -9.61 -5.71
C ARG A 110 10.42 -9.59 -7.13
N ASP A 111 9.17 -9.24 -7.31
CA ASP A 111 8.62 -8.94 -8.63
C ASP A 111 9.09 -7.57 -9.09
N LEU A 112 9.63 -7.48 -10.31
CA LEU A 112 9.87 -6.22 -11.01
C LEU A 112 8.78 -6.04 -12.06
N HIS A 113 7.96 -5.01 -11.89
CA HIS A 113 6.71 -4.83 -12.64
C HIS A 113 6.66 -3.44 -13.29
N LEU A 114 6.34 -3.36 -14.58
CA LEU A 114 6.25 -2.12 -15.35
C LEU A 114 4.79 -1.70 -15.52
N LYS A 115 4.35 -0.63 -14.84
CA LYS A 115 2.98 -0.12 -14.89
C LYS A 115 2.89 1.10 -15.82
N GLY A 116 1.93 1.10 -16.74
CA GLY A 116 1.80 2.11 -17.79
C GLY A 116 2.55 1.74 -19.08
N SER A 117 3.02 0.49 -19.20
CA SER A 117 3.88 -0.01 -20.27
C SER A 117 3.14 -0.35 -21.58
N GLY A 118 1.89 0.05 -21.72
CA GLY A 118 1.09 -0.16 -22.90
C GLY A 118 0.05 -1.25 -22.78
N ARG A 119 -0.68 -1.45 -23.87
CA ARG A 119 -1.82 -2.37 -23.95
C ARG A 119 -1.38 -3.82 -23.89
N THR A 120 -2.07 -4.62 -23.10
CA THR A 120 -1.90 -6.08 -23.02
C THR A 120 -3.19 -6.82 -23.45
N PRO A 121 -3.21 -8.15 -23.52
CA PRO A 121 -4.43 -8.94 -23.75
C PRO A 121 -5.53 -8.72 -22.69
N PHE A 122 -5.23 -8.11 -21.55
CA PHE A 122 -6.16 -7.83 -20.46
C PHE A 122 -6.65 -6.36 -20.42
N ALA A 123 -6.30 -5.54 -21.41
CA ALA A 123 -6.58 -4.09 -21.38
C ALA A 123 -8.06 -3.71 -21.57
N ARG A 124 -8.94 -4.66 -21.90
CA ARG A 124 -10.42 -4.47 -22.02
C ARG A 124 -10.84 -3.22 -22.83
N GLY A 125 -10.08 -2.88 -23.86
CA GLY A 125 -10.33 -1.67 -24.67
C GLY A 125 -9.57 -0.42 -24.25
N GLY A 126 -8.91 -0.41 -23.09
CA GLY A 126 -8.00 0.67 -22.67
C GLY A 126 -6.73 0.75 -23.52
N ASP A 127 -6.06 1.88 -23.51
CA ASP A 127 -4.78 2.12 -24.21
C ASP A 127 -3.58 1.49 -23.50
N GLY A 128 -3.71 1.13 -22.24
CA GLY A 128 -2.65 0.56 -21.41
C GLY A 128 -1.58 1.57 -20.97
N MET A 129 -1.76 2.84 -21.30
CA MET A 129 -0.83 3.91 -20.98
C MET A 129 -1.16 4.55 -19.62
N ALA A 130 -0.21 5.26 -19.03
CA ALA A 130 -0.43 6.01 -17.79
C ALA A 130 0.18 7.42 -17.89
N PRO A 131 -0.51 8.45 -17.37
CA PRO A 131 0.06 9.79 -17.26
C PRO A 131 1.15 9.89 -16.19
N VAL A 132 2.04 10.88 -16.30
CA VAL A 132 3.13 11.17 -15.35
C VAL A 132 2.60 11.36 -13.92
N GLY A 133 1.55 12.18 -13.73
CA GLY A 133 1.02 12.48 -12.39
C GLY A 133 0.65 11.24 -11.59
N PRO A 134 -0.23 10.34 -12.07
CA PRO A 134 -0.56 9.08 -11.41
C PRO A 134 0.64 8.18 -11.11
N MET A 135 1.66 8.11 -11.98
CA MET A 135 2.85 7.28 -11.74
C MET A 135 3.74 7.86 -10.65
N LEU A 136 3.94 9.18 -10.65
CA LEU A 136 4.65 9.87 -9.56
C LEU A 136 3.88 9.80 -8.24
N ARG A 137 2.54 9.87 -8.28
CA ARG A 137 1.70 9.70 -7.08
C ARG A 137 1.89 8.32 -6.46
N GLU A 138 1.83 7.25 -7.27
CA GLU A 138 2.05 5.87 -6.79
C GLU A 138 3.47 5.73 -6.22
N TYR A 139 4.48 6.34 -6.85
CA TYR A 139 5.84 6.39 -6.34
C TYR A 139 5.88 7.05 -4.94
N ALA A 140 5.40 8.28 -4.81
CA ALA A 140 5.51 9.04 -3.57
C ALA A 140 4.74 8.40 -2.41
N ILE A 141 3.53 7.88 -2.67
CA ILE A 141 2.73 7.22 -1.63
C ILE A 141 3.33 5.88 -1.23
N GLY A 142 3.80 5.07 -2.18
CA GLY A 142 4.47 3.81 -1.90
C GLY A 142 5.71 4.00 -1.00
N GLU A 143 6.57 4.97 -1.33
CA GLU A 143 7.76 5.26 -0.53
C GLU A 143 7.41 5.89 0.83
N ALA A 144 6.38 6.74 0.91
CA ALA A 144 5.89 7.24 2.19
C ALA A 144 5.34 6.13 3.09
N MET A 145 4.58 5.17 2.53
CA MET A 145 4.09 4.00 3.27
C MET A 145 5.26 3.13 3.78
N HIS A 146 6.30 2.95 2.96
CA HIS A 146 7.53 2.26 3.37
C HIS A 146 8.20 2.98 4.53
N ALA A 147 8.40 4.29 4.44
CA ALA A 147 9.01 5.11 5.50
C ALA A 147 8.18 5.09 6.81
N LEU A 148 6.85 4.98 6.71
CA LEU A 148 5.94 4.78 7.84
C LEU A 148 5.99 3.35 8.42
N GLY A 149 6.77 2.43 7.84
CA GLY A 149 6.89 1.04 8.27
C GLY A 149 5.67 0.18 7.91
N ILE A 150 4.89 0.57 6.90
CA ILE A 150 3.71 -0.16 6.44
C ILE A 150 4.10 -1.05 5.24
N PRO A 151 3.82 -2.37 5.26
CA PRO A 151 4.10 -3.25 4.13
C PRO A 151 3.47 -2.75 2.84
N THR A 152 4.29 -2.61 1.79
CA THR A 152 3.89 -1.95 0.54
C THR A 152 4.77 -2.38 -0.62
N SER A 153 4.21 -2.32 -1.84
CA SER A 153 5.05 -2.27 -3.03
C SER A 153 5.90 -1.01 -3.02
N ARG A 154 7.14 -1.12 -3.51
CA ARG A 154 8.12 -0.05 -3.61
C ARG A 154 8.16 0.46 -5.06
N ALA A 155 8.61 1.67 -5.24
CA ALA A 155 8.79 2.27 -6.56
C ALA A 155 10.28 2.44 -6.86
N LEU A 156 10.76 1.74 -7.90
CA LEU A 156 12.17 1.82 -8.32
C LEU A 156 12.42 3.06 -9.17
N ALA A 157 11.56 3.31 -10.16
CA ALA A 157 11.72 4.46 -11.05
C ALA A 157 10.41 4.88 -11.71
N VAL A 158 10.33 6.15 -12.11
CA VAL A 158 9.35 6.64 -13.09
C VAL A 158 10.09 7.17 -14.30
N VAL A 159 9.71 6.69 -15.49
CA VAL A 159 10.30 7.08 -16.77
C VAL A 159 9.20 7.69 -17.64
N ALA A 160 9.36 8.95 -18.06
CA ALA A 160 8.50 9.54 -19.10
C ALA A 160 8.71 8.83 -20.42
N THR A 161 7.63 8.56 -21.16
CA THR A 161 7.67 7.82 -22.43
C THR A 161 8.04 8.70 -23.64
N GLY A 162 7.82 10.00 -23.52
CA GLY A 162 7.87 10.94 -24.65
C GLY A 162 6.57 11.03 -25.44
N ASP A 163 5.62 10.13 -25.17
CA ASP A 163 4.26 10.15 -25.73
C ASP A 163 3.28 10.93 -24.83
N HIS A 164 2.11 11.18 -25.39
CA HIS A 164 1.00 11.79 -24.70
C HIS A 164 -0.15 10.79 -24.53
N VAL A 165 -0.81 10.88 -23.40
CA VAL A 165 -1.94 10.04 -23.02
C VAL A 165 -3.22 10.89 -23.02
N ALA A 166 -4.20 10.51 -23.83
CA ALA A 166 -5.50 11.17 -23.85
C ALA A 166 -6.35 10.69 -22.66
N ARG A 167 -6.76 11.64 -21.80
CA ARG A 167 -7.75 11.47 -20.74
C ARG A 167 -8.75 12.62 -20.89
N ASP A 168 -9.24 13.23 -19.84
CA ASP A 168 -10.03 14.47 -19.93
C ASP A 168 -9.26 15.59 -20.64
N THR A 169 -7.94 15.57 -20.49
CA THR A 169 -6.96 16.41 -21.20
C THR A 169 -5.83 15.53 -21.76
N VAL A 170 -4.98 16.13 -22.60
CA VAL A 170 -3.78 15.46 -23.12
C VAL A 170 -2.65 15.63 -22.10
N LEU A 171 -2.14 14.55 -21.56
CA LEU A 171 -1.14 14.51 -20.51
C LEU A 171 0.15 13.79 -20.96
N PRO A 172 1.32 14.15 -20.44
CA PRO A 172 2.54 13.42 -20.71
C PRO A 172 2.46 11.99 -20.13
N GLY A 173 2.92 11.02 -20.91
CA GLY A 173 2.92 9.60 -20.53
C GLY A 173 4.14 9.19 -19.72
N ALA A 174 3.97 8.18 -18.85
CA ALA A 174 5.07 7.58 -18.10
C ALA A 174 4.84 6.10 -17.80
N VAL A 175 5.94 5.40 -17.49
CA VAL A 175 5.96 4.05 -16.93
C VAL A 175 6.55 4.10 -15.53
N LEU A 176 5.90 3.43 -14.59
CA LEU A 176 6.40 3.16 -13.24
C LEU A 176 7.00 1.76 -13.19
N ALA A 177 8.29 1.66 -12.88
CA ALA A 177 8.94 0.42 -12.47
C ALA A 177 8.72 0.22 -10.99
N ARG A 178 7.88 -0.74 -10.59
CA ARG A 178 7.54 -1.04 -9.20
C ARG A 178 8.04 -2.42 -8.77
N VAL A 179 8.28 -2.58 -7.49
CA VAL A 179 8.84 -3.78 -6.87
C VAL A 179 7.95 -4.21 -5.72
N ALA A 180 7.62 -5.50 -5.66
CA ALA A 180 6.84 -6.07 -4.56
C ALA A 180 7.38 -7.45 -4.17
N ALA A 181 7.05 -7.94 -2.98
CA ALA A 181 7.32 -9.32 -2.63
C ALA A 181 6.60 -10.27 -3.61
N SER A 182 5.39 -9.90 -4.06
CA SER A 182 4.70 -10.53 -5.19
C SER A 182 3.47 -9.71 -5.58
N HIS A 183 3.03 -9.83 -6.84
CA HIS A 183 1.78 -9.28 -7.32
C HIS A 183 0.64 -10.33 -7.34
N VAL A 184 0.84 -11.48 -6.72
CA VAL A 184 -0.26 -12.46 -6.52
C VAL A 184 -1.29 -11.87 -5.56
N ARG A 185 -2.54 -11.83 -5.98
CA ARG A 185 -3.66 -11.19 -5.29
C ARG A 185 -4.78 -12.20 -5.04
N VAL A 186 -5.76 -11.85 -4.24
CA VAL A 186 -6.99 -12.64 -4.09
C VAL A 186 -7.62 -12.91 -5.47
N GLY A 187 -7.61 -11.91 -6.34
CA GLY A 187 -8.09 -12.03 -7.72
C GLY A 187 -7.37 -13.09 -8.55
N THR A 188 -6.08 -13.38 -8.29
CA THR A 188 -5.34 -14.46 -8.98
C THR A 188 -5.94 -15.84 -8.65
N PHE A 189 -6.27 -16.07 -7.38
CA PHE A 189 -6.97 -17.29 -6.94
C PHE A 189 -8.37 -17.40 -7.53
N GLN A 190 -9.09 -16.28 -7.63
CA GLN A 190 -10.41 -16.25 -8.25
C GLN A 190 -10.35 -16.60 -9.74
N TYR A 191 -9.32 -16.11 -10.45
CA TYR A 191 -9.08 -16.46 -11.84
C TYR A 191 -8.76 -17.95 -11.99
N ALA A 192 -7.85 -18.48 -11.17
CA ALA A 192 -7.48 -19.89 -11.17
C ALA A 192 -8.72 -20.79 -10.95
N ALA A 193 -9.56 -20.46 -9.98
CA ALA A 193 -10.77 -21.20 -9.66
C ALA A 193 -11.80 -21.17 -10.81
N ALA A 194 -11.92 -20.05 -11.52
CA ALA A 194 -12.90 -19.88 -12.59
C ALA A 194 -12.47 -20.52 -13.93
N HIS A 195 -11.17 -20.72 -14.18
CA HIS A 195 -10.65 -21.15 -15.47
C HIS A 195 -10.17 -22.61 -15.51
N ASP A 196 -9.49 -23.09 -14.48
CA ASP A 196 -8.95 -24.46 -14.44
C ASP A 196 -9.23 -25.17 -13.10
N GLY A 197 -10.04 -24.54 -12.25
CA GLY A 197 -10.56 -25.14 -11.02
C GLY A 197 -9.49 -25.53 -10.00
N PRO A 198 -9.77 -26.62 -9.21
CA PRO A 198 -8.93 -26.96 -8.05
C PRO A 198 -7.47 -27.28 -8.36
N THR A 199 -7.15 -27.75 -9.57
CA THR A 199 -5.78 -28.11 -9.96
C THR A 199 -4.89 -26.87 -10.04
N LEU A 200 -5.36 -25.82 -10.72
CA LEU A 200 -4.61 -24.56 -10.83
C LEU A 200 -4.56 -23.81 -9.50
N VAL A 201 -5.67 -23.83 -8.74
CA VAL A 201 -5.73 -23.27 -7.38
C VAL A 201 -4.70 -23.93 -6.46
N ARG A 202 -4.56 -25.27 -6.50
CA ARG A 202 -3.56 -26.02 -5.74
C ARG A 202 -2.14 -25.59 -6.11
N ARG A 203 -1.84 -25.60 -7.40
CA ARG A 203 -0.50 -25.21 -7.91
C ARG A 203 -0.15 -23.77 -7.49
N LEU A 204 -1.11 -22.84 -7.58
CA LEU A 204 -0.94 -21.47 -7.10
C LEU A 204 -0.75 -21.42 -5.58
N ALA A 205 -1.52 -22.19 -4.81
CA ALA A 205 -1.39 -22.25 -3.36
C ALA A 205 -0.03 -22.79 -2.93
N ASP A 206 0.44 -23.89 -3.55
CA ASP A 206 1.76 -24.47 -3.29
C ASP A 206 2.87 -23.46 -3.58
N TYR A 207 2.79 -22.75 -4.70
CA TYR A 207 3.74 -21.69 -5.07
C TYR A 207 3.79 -20.55 -4.03
N VAL A 208 2.65 -20.03 -3.62
CA VAL A 208 2.63 -18.90 -2.66
C VAL A 208 2.97 -19.33 -1.23
N ILE A 209 2.66 -20.58 -0.85
CA ILE A 209 3.11 -21.16 0.43
C ILE A 209 4.65 -21.17 0.45
N ALA A 210 5.27 -21.75 -0.59
CA ALA A 210 6.74 -21.83 -0.67
C ALA A 210 7.39 -20.42 -0.66
N ARG A 211 6.74 -19.43 -1.27
CA ARG A 211 7.30 -18.09 -1.41
C ARG A 211 7.09 -17.19 -0.19
N HIS A 212 5.90 -17.20 0.42
CA HIS A 212 5.49 -16.23 1.43
C HIS A 212 5.21 -16.83 2.81
N HIS A 213 4.81 -18.10 2.88
CA HIS A 213 4.35 -18.74 4.10
C HIS A 213 4.95 -20.15 4.28
N PRO A 214 6.29 -20.33 4.14
CA PRO A 214 6.92 -21.66 4.12
C PRO A 214 6.63 -22.48 5.39
N HIS A 215 6.38 -21.83 6.53
CA HIS A 215 6.00 -22.49 7.77
C HIS A 215 4.64 -23.23 7.69
N ALA A 216 3.76 -22.86 6.74
CA ALA A 216 2.47 -23.52 6.58
C ALA A 216 2.61 -24.99 6.16
N VAL A 217 3.73 -25.37 5.52
CA VAL A 217 4.00 -26.76 5.11
C VAL A 217 4.07 -27.72 6.31
N GLU A 218 4.47 -27.23 7.48
CA GLU A 218 4.62 -28.03 8.70
C GLU A 218 3.27 -28.31 9.40
N ALA A 219 2.19 -27.62 8.99
CA ALA A 219 0.89 -27.79 9.60
C ALA A 219 0.20 -29.08 9.12
N GLN A 220 -0.70 -29.63 9.94
CA GLN A 220 -1.52 -30.77 9.57
C GLN A 220 -2.37 -30.50 8.30
N ASN A 221 -2.81 -29.26 8.10
CA ASN A 221 -3.46 -28.78 6.89
C ASN A 221 -2.74 -27.53 6.38
N PRO A 222 -1.76 -27.67 5.47
CA PRO A 222 -0.96 -26.55 4.96
C PRO A 222 -1.78 -25.44 4.31
N TYR A 223 -2.85 -25.77 3.60
CA TYR A 223 -3.69 -24.79 2.91
C TYR A 223 -4.53 -23.96 3.88
N LEU A 224 -5.02 -24.59 4.96
CA LEU A 224 -5.74 -23.87 6.00
C LEU A 224 -4.80 -22.96 6.80
N ALA A 225 -3.57 -23.43 7.12
CA ALA A 225 -2.54 -22.65 7.77
C ALA A 225 -2.07 -21.47 6.88
N PHE A 226 -1.97 -21.69 5.58
CA PHE A 226 -1.73 -20.63 4.59
C PHE A 226 -2.84 -19.58 4.64
N PHE A 227 -4.09 -19.98 4.57
CA PHE A 227 -5.22 -19.05 4.65
C PHE A 227 -5.22 -18.27 5.95
N GLU A 228 -4.94 -18.93 7.08
CA GLU A 228 -4.81 -18.28 8.39
C GLU A 228 -3.68 -17.23 8.40
N SER A 229 -2.55 -17.51 7.76
CA SER A 229 -1.42 -16.59 7.65
C SER A 229 -1.77 -15.35 6.82
N VAL A 230 -2.53 -15.52 5.72
CA VAL A 230 -3.03 -14.39 4.91
C VAL A 230 -4.03 -13.56 5.69
N VAL A 231 -4.92 -14.19 6.46
CA VAL A 231 -5.89 -13.50 7.34
C VAL A 231 -5.16 -12.64 8.36
N ASP A 232 -4.11 -13.16 8.97
CA ASP A 232 -3.29 -12.43 9.96
C ASP A 232 -2.54 -11.26 9.34
N ALA A 233 -1.86 -11.49 8.21
CA ALA A 233 -1.13 -10.45 7.48
C ALA A 233 -2.05 -9.29 7.06
N GLN A 234 -3.25 -9.58 6.57
CA GLN A 234 -4.22 -8.56 6.17
C GLN A 234 -4.84 -7.83 7.38
N ALA A 235 -5.06 -8.52 8.50
CA ALA A 235 -5.51 -7.88 9.74
C ALA A 235 -4.47 -6.88 10.25
N SER A 236 -3.19 -7.25 10.25
CA SER A 236 -2.08 -6.37 10.62
C SER A 236 -1.95 -5.18 9.65
N LEU A 237 -2.00 -5.42 8.33
CA LEU A 237 -1.87 -4.38 7.32
C LEU A 237 -2.95 -3.32 7.45
N VAL A 238 -4.23 -3.74 7.51
CA VAL A 238 -5.35 -2.80 7.60
C VAL A 238 -5.34 -2.04 8.93
N ALA A 239 -4.94 -2.66 10.03
CA ALA A 239 -4.74 -1.96 11.30
C ALA A 239 -3.71 -0.84 11.17
N ARG A 240 -2.59 -1.06 10.47
CA ARG A 240 -1.56 -0.02 10.23
C ARG A 240 -2.09 1.11 9.35
N TRP A 241 -2.91 0.84 8.32
CA TRP A 241 -3.57 1.89 7.54
C TRP A 241 -4.44 2.79 8.42
N MET A 242 -5.25 2.17 9.29
CA MET A 242 -6.13 2.90 10.20
C MET A 242 -5.34 3.77 11.18
N LEU A 243 -4.16 3.33 11.63
CA LEU A 243 -3.32 4.06 12.58
C LEU A 243 -2.68 5.33 12.03
N VAL A 244 -2.59 5.45 10.69
CA VAL A 244 -2.02 6.64 10.04
C VAL A 244 -3.04 7.46 9.25
N GLY A 245 -4.33 7.10 9.30
CA GLY A 245 -5.39 7.80 8.57
C GLY A 245 -5.38 7.53 7.07
N PHE A 246 -4.77 6.43 6.61
CA PHE A 246 -4.72 6.07 5.19
C PHE A 246 -6.02 5.43 4.72
N ILE A 247 -6.48 5.86 3.54
CA ILE A 247 -7.66 5.33 2.85
C ILE A 247 -7.22 4.83 1.48
N HIS A 248 -7.35 3.53 1.23
CA HIS A 248 -6.95 2.92 -0.04
C HIS A 248 -7.85 3.38 -1.20
N GLY A 249 -9.13 3.56 -0.96
CA GLY A 249 -10.11 4.08 -1.92
C GLY A 249 -10.68 3.07 -2.90
N VAL A 250 -10.00 1.93 -3.18
CA VAL A 250 -10.53 0.83 -4.02
C VAL A 250 -9.99 -0.51 -3.49
N MET A 251 -10.65 -1.08 -2.50
CA MET A 251 -10.31 -2.37 -1.91
C MET A 251 -11.05 -3.52 -2.61
N ASN A 252 -10.88 -3.63 -3.92
CA ASN A 252 -11.33 -4.77 -4.70
C ASN A 252 -10.47 -6.01 -4.38
N THR A 253 -10.92 -7.21 -4.73
CA THR A 253 -10.13 -8.43 -4.56
C THR A 253 -8.90 -8.49 -5.48
N ASP A 254 -8.90 -7.74 -6.56
CA ASP A 254 -7.76 -7.52 -7.44
C ASP A 254 -6.74 -6.50 -6.91
N ASN A 255 -7.03 -5.81 -5.80
CA ASN A 255 -6.14 -4.89 -5.11
C ASN A 255 -5.74 -5.37 -3.70
N MET A 256 -5.94 -6.65 -3.40
CA MET A 256 -5.51 -7.27 -2.13
C MET A 256 -4.50 -8.38 -2.41
N THR A 257 -3.25 -8.16 -1.98
CA THR A 257 -2.16 -9.13 -2.17
C THR A 257 -2.21 -10.28 -1.17
N ILE A 258 -1.63 -11.40 -1.55
CA ILE A 258 -1.42 -12.55 -0.65
C ILE A 258 -0.23 -12.32 0.27
N SER A 259 0.75 -11.50 -0.16
CA SER A 259 1.93 -11.14 0.64
C SER A 259 1.61 -10.25 1.84
N GLY A 260 0.43 -9.60 1.88
CA GLY A 260 0.10 -8.60 2.91
C GLY A 260 0.73 -7.23 2.65
N GLU A 261 1.16 -6.94 1.43
CA GLU A 261 1.62 -5.63 1.00
C GLU A 261 0.49 -4.81 0.38
N THR A 262 0.51 -3.49 0.59
CA THR A 262 -0.36 -2.54 -0.12
C THR A 262 0.12 -2.38 -1.55
N ILE A 263 -0.79 -2.47 -2.52
CA ILE A 263 -0.52 -2.23 -3.95
C ILE A 263 -1.55 -1.30 -4.58
N ASP A 264 -1.24 -0.80 -5.78
CA ASP A 264 -2.17 -0.07 -6.65
C ASP A 264 -2.73 1.22 -6.01
N TYR A 265 -1.84 2.17 -5.75
CA TYR A 265 -2.13 3.48 -5.19
C TYR A 265 -2.82 4.43 -6.19
N GLY A 266 -4.01 4.04 -6.64
CA GLY A 266 -4.84 4.87 -7.51
C GLY A 266 -5.54 6.00 -6.72
N PRO A 267 -6.79 5.79 -6.27
CA PRO A 267 -7.58 6.82 -5.60
C PRO A 267 -7.36 6.86 -4.08
N CYS A 268 -6.19 6.46 -3.59
CA CYS A 268 -5.86 6.50 -2.17
C CYS A 268 -5.53 7.92 -1.71
N ALA A 269 -5.70 8.19 -0.42
CA ALA A 269 -5.28 9.44 0.21
C ALA A 269 -5.15 9.28 1.73
N PHE A 270 -4.53 10.25 2.38
CA PHE A 270 -4.50 10.37 3.82
C PHE A 270 -5.56 11.37 4.29
N MET A 271 -6.21 11.04 5.40
CA MET A 271 -7.24 11.85 6.00
C MET A 271 -6.60 13.00 6.80
N ASP A 272 -7.13 14.22 6.63
CA ASP A 272 -6.82 15.35 7.50
C ASP A 272 -7.73 15.31 8.74
N ALA A 273 -8.90 15.96 8.71
CA ALA A 273 -9.86 15.91 9.81
C ALA A 273 -10.45 14.51 9.97
N PHE A 274 -10.43 13.99 11.22
CA PHE A 274 -10.92 12.64 11.49
C PHE A 274 -12.42 12.52 11.22
N ASP A 275 -12.79 11.64 10.31
CA ASP A 275 -14.15 11.23 10.03
C ASP A 275 -14.18 9.79 9.49
N PRO A 276 -14.82 8.84 10.21
CA PRO A 276 -14.93 7.44 9.74
C PRO A 276 -15.64 7.28 8.39
N ALA A 277 -16.45 8.25 7.99
CA ALA A 277 -17.17 8.23 6.71
C ALA A 277 -16.36 8.82 5.54
N THR A 278 -15.11 9.24 5.75
CA THR A 278 -14.27 9.85 4.71
C THR A 278 -14.07 8.91 3.53
N VAL A 279 -14.37 9.43 2.32
CA VAL A 279 -14.19 8.80 1.01
C VAL A 279 -13.46 9.76 0.10
N PHE A 280 -12.38 9.31 -0.53
CA PHE A 280 -11.66 10.13 -1.52
C PHE A 280 -11.94 9.71 -2.96
N SER A 281 -12.14 8.41 -3.21
CA SER A 281 -12.38 7.89 -4.55
C SER A 281 -13.62 8.51 -5.19
N SER A 282 -13.44 9.14 -6.36
CA SER A 282 -14.53 9.78 -7.11
C SER A 282 -15.58 8.79 -7.61
N ILE A 283 -15.23 7.50 -7.72
CA ILE A 283 -16.12 6.44 -8.20
C ILE A 283 -16.81 5.66 -7.07
N ASP A 284 -16.44 5.89 -5.82
CA ASP A 284 -17.08 5.26 -4.65
C ASP A 284 -18.24 6.10 -4.13
N HIS A 285 -19.33 6.15 -4.90
CA HIS A 285 -20.52 6.93 -4.56
C HIS A 285 -21.26 6.42 -3.31
N GLY A 286 -21.11 5.14 -2.99
CA GLY A 286 -21.76 4.48 -1.86
C GLY A 286 -20.95 4.43 -0.59
N GLY A 287 -19.72 4.95 -0.59
CA GLY A 287 -18.82 4.90 0.57
C GLY A 287 -18.41 3.47 0.96
N ARG A 288 -18.40 2.53 0.01
CA ARG A 288 -18.02 1.14 0.26
C ARG A 288 -16.64 1.05 0.88
N TYR A 289 -15.71 1.87 0.41
CA TYR A 289 -14.32 1.92 0.83
C TYR A 289 -14.00 3.13 1.71
N ALA A 290 -15.00 3.68 2.41
CA ALA A 290 -14.78 4.70 3.43
C ALA A 290 -13.78 4.22 4.48
N TYR A 291 -13.07 5.15 5.13
CA TYR A 291 -12.07 4.83 6.16
C TYR A 291 -12.55 3.78 7.16
N GLY A 292 -13.70 3.99 7.81
CA GLY A 292 -14.24 3.07 8.82
C GLY A 292 -14.69 1.72 8.28
N ASN A 293 -14.88 1.58 6.96
CA ASN A 293 -15.31 0.33 6.32
C ASN A 293 -14.15 -0.59 5.94
N GLN A 294 -12.90 -0.10 5.94
CA GLN A 294 -11.74 -0.85 5.44
C GLN A 294 -11.56 -2.23 6.11
N PRO A 295 -11.68 -2.37 7.44
CA PRO A 295 -11.54 -3.70 8.07
C PRO A 295 -12.63 -4.69 7.61
N ARG A 296 -13.87 -4.23 7.50
CA ARG A 296 -14.99 -5.08 7.05
C ARG A 296 -14.82 -5.53 5.60
N ILE A 297 -14.31 -4.64 4.74
CA ILE A 297 -14.07 -4.97 3.33
C ILE A 297 -12.90 -5.93 3.19
N ALA A 298 -11.83 -5.79 3.99
CA ALA A 298 -10.74 -6.76 4.03
C ALA A 298 -11.25 -8.16 4.41
N GLN A 299 -12.07 -8.29 5.45
CA GLN A 299 -12.68 -9.56 5.83
C GLN A 299 -13.56 -10.13 4.70
N TRP A 300 -14.33 -9.29 4.01
CA TRP A 300 -15.14 -9.69 2.87
C TRP A 300 -14.28 -10.24 1.72
N ASN A 301 -13.15 -9.57 1.40
CA ASN A 301 -12.22 -10.04 0.37
C ASN A 301 -11.57 -11.38 0.76
N LEU A 302 -11.26 -11.57 2.05
CA LEU A 302 -10.73 -12.85 2.56
C LEU A 302 -11.77 -13.98 2.45
N ALA A 303 -13.06 -13.68 2.61
CA ALA A 303 -14.10 -14.66 2.31
C ALA A 303 -14.10 -15.09 0.84
N ARG A 304 -13.84 -14.15 -0.10
CA ARG A 304 -13.69 -14.47 -1.53
C ARG A 304 -12.45 -15.33 -1.81
N LEU A 305 -11.35 -15.14 -1.04
CA LEU A 305 -10.20 -16.05 -1.11
C LEU A 305 -10.55 -17.45 -0.58
N ALA A 306 -11.18 -17.51 0.59
CA ALA A 306 -11.57 -18.78 1.22
C ALA A 306 -12.41 -19.67 0.26
N GLU A 307 -13.38 -19.07 -0.45
CA GLU A 307 -14.22 -19.78 -1.41
C GLU A 307 -13.41 -20.52 -2.48
N THR A 308 -12.28 -19.94 -2.93
CA THR A 308 -11.41 -20.58 -3.93
C THR A 308 -10.60 -21.74 -3.35
N LEU A 309 -10.33 -21.71 -2.04
CA LEU A 309 -9.50 -22.67 -1.33
C LEU A 309 -10.28 -23.83 -0.69
N LEU A 310 -11.61 -23.76 -0.63
CA LEU A 310 -12.45 -24.81 0.00
C LEU A 310 -12.09 -26.25 -0.44
N PRO A 311 -11.88 -26.54 -1.74
CA PRO A 311 -11.52 -27.89 -2.18
C PRO A 311 -10.16 -28.39 -1.68
N LEU A 312 -9.30 -27.47 -1.18
CA LEU A 312 -7.99 -27.78 -0.63
C LEU A 312 -8.03 -27.99 0.89
N PHE A 313 -9.04 -27.44 1.57
CA PHE A 313 -9.16 -27.58 3.02
C PHE A 313 -9.67 -28.95 3.44
N HIS A 314 -10.68 -29.48 2.75
CA HIS A 314 -11.20 -30.82 3.03
C HIS A 314 -12.00 -31.35 1.84
N VAL A 315 -12.11 -32.69 1.74
CA VAL A 315 -12.92 -33.36 0.70
C VAL A 315 -14.44 -33.19 0.93
N GLU A 316 -14.84 -33.12 2.20
CA GLU A 316 -16.24 -32.87 2.58
C GLU A 316 -16.47 -31.35 2.65
N THR A 317 -17.39 -30.84 1.83
CA THR A 317 -17.66 -29.39 1.70
C THR A 317 -18.04 -28.73 3.02
N ASP A 318 -18.89 -29.36 3.82
CA ASP A 318 -19.35 -28.81 5.11
C ASP A 318 -18.18 -28.69 6.10
N THR A 319 -17.26 -29.64 6.11
CA THR A 319 -16.05 -29.61 6.94
C THR A 319 -15.09 -28.49 6.48
N ALA A 320 -14.90 -28.39 5.16
CA ALA A 320 -14.10 -27.31 4.57
C ALA A 320 -14.67 -25.92 4.90
N LEU A 321 -15.99 -25.76 4.76
CA LEU A 321 -16.69 -24.51 5.06
C LEU A 321 -16.61 -24.16 6.54
N ALA A 322 -16.77 -25.12 7.43
CA ALA A 322 -16.65 -24.91 8.88
C ALA A 322 -15.23 -24.45 9.26
N ALA A 323 -14.19 -25.08 8.69
CA ALA A 323 -12.79 -24.71 8.92
C ALA A 323 -12.50 -23.30 8.41
N ALA A 324 -12.88 -22.99 7.17
CA ALA A 324 -12.72 -21.66 6.57
C ALA A 324 -13.43 -20.57 7.39
N THR A 325 -14.67 -20.85 7.81
CA THR A 325 -15.47 -19.93 8.63
C THR A 325 -14.81 -19.65 9.97
N GLY A 326 -14.25 -20.68 10.63
CA GLY A 326 -13.54 -20.52 11.90
C GLY A 326 -12.35 -19.58 11.79
N VAL A 327 -11.52 -19.73 10.74
CA VAL A 327 -10.40 -18.84 10.47
C VAL A 327 -10.90 -17.42 10.15
N LEU A 328 -11.89 -17.27 9.28
CA LEU A 328 -12.41 -15.96 8.88
C LEU A 328 -13.03 -15.19 10.05
N GLN A 329 -13.71 -15.90 10.98
CA GLN A 329 -14.28 -15.30 12.18
C GLN A 329 -13.19 -14.79 13.18
N SER A 330 -11.95 -15.24 13.06
CA SER A 330 -10.84 -14.73 13.87
C SER A 330 -10.35 -13.35 13.42
N PHE A 331 -10.64 -12.92 12.18
CA PHE A 331 -10.15 -11.66 11.60
C PHE A 331 -10.48 -10.43 12.47
N PRO A 332 -11.74 -10.21 12.93
CA PRO A 332 -12.04 -9.02 13.74
C PRO A 332 -11.22 -8.95 15.03
N GLY A 333 -11.03 -10.10 15.71
CA GLY A 333 -10.22 -10.16 16.94
C GLY A 333 -8.73 -9.90 16.68
N ARG A 334 -8.17 -10.42 15.58
CA ARG A 334 -6.78 -10.15 15.16
C ARG A 334 -6.59 -8.67 14.82
N TYR A 335 -7.48 -8.12 13.99
CA TYR A 335 -7.48 -6.69 13.63
C TYR A 335 -7.56 -5.80 14.88
N ASP A 336 -8.54 -6.04 15.76
CA ASP A 336 -8.72 -5.28 17.00
C ASP A 336 -7.46 -5.36 17.89
N GLY A 337 -6.82 -6.52 17.97
CA GLY A 337 -5.57 -6.72 18.67
C GLY A 337 -4.45 -5.81 18.15
N TYR A 338 -4.18 -5.82 16.84
CA TYR A 338 -3.17 -4.97 16.20
C TYR A 338 -3.52 -3.48 16.31
N TRP A 339 -4.77 -3.13 16.06
CA TRP A 339 -5.22 -1.74 16.11
C TRP A 339 -5.11 -1.16 17.52
N ARG A 340 -5.61 -1.87 18.56
CA ARG A 340 -5.50 -1.42 19.97
C ARG A 340 -4.05 -1.33 20.42
N GLN A 341 -3.22 -2.27 20.01
CA GLN A 341 -1.78 -2.21 20.31
C GLN A 341 -1.16 -0.94 19.74
N GLY A 342 -1.45 -0.62 18.47
CA GLY A 342 -0.98 0.59 17.83
C GLY A 342 -1.53 1.86 18.48
N MET A 343 -2.82 1.90 18.81
CA MET A 343 -3.43 3.05 19.48
C MET A 343 -2.82 3.29 20.86
N ARG A 344 -2.54 2.22 21.62
CA ARG A 344 -1.82 2.37 22.90
C ARG A 344 -0.43 2.96 22.71
N ALA A 345 0.31 2.50 21.71
CA ALA A 345 1.63 3.07 21.39
C ALA A 345 1.52 4.56 21.02
N LYS A 346 0.53 4.93 20.20
CA LYS A 346 0.26 6.34 19.84
C LYS A 346 -0.06 7.22 21.04
N LEU A 347 -0.71 6.67 22.05
CA LEU A 347 -1.09 7.37 23.28
C LEU A 347 -0.03 7.25 24.41
N GLY A 348 1.06 6.52 24.20
CA GLY A 348 2.09 6.29 25.21
C GLY A 348 1.65 5.41 26.37
N VAL A 349 0.55 4.66 26.24
CA VAL A 349 -0.02 3.83 27.30
C VAL A 349 0.57 2.43 27.22
N ALA A 350 1.31 2.02 28.28
CA ALA A 350 1.90 0.67 28.37
C ALA A 350 0.92 -0.34 28.97
N GLY A 351 0.98 -1.59 28.45
CA GLY A 351 0.14 -2.68 28.91
C GLY A 351 -1.31 -2.59 28.42
N ALA A 352 -2.03 -3.70 28.49
CA ALA A 352 -3.45 -3.76 28.16
C ALA A 352 -4.29 -3.60 29.43
N GLN A 353 -5.01 -2.48 29.56
CA GLN A 353 -5.95 -2.25 30.65
C GLN A 353 -7.38 -2.22 30.10
N ARG A 354 -8.37 -2.57 30.94
CA ARG A 354 -9.79 -2.53 30.54
C ARG A 354 -10.27 -1.12 30.17
N SER A 355 -9.63 -0.07 30.74
CA SER A 355 -9.94 1.34 30.49
C SER A 355 -9.44 1.86 29.14
N ASP A 356 -8.49 1.16 28.49
CA ASP A 356 -7.86 1.66 27.25
C ASP A 356 -8.87 1.86 26.12
N GLY A 357 -9.83 0.92 25.99
CA GLY A 357 -10.87 1.01 24.97
C GLY A 357 -11.67 2.28 25.08
N ALA A 358 -12.19 2.60 26.27
CA ALA A 358 -12.98 3.80 26.49
C ALA A 358 -12.16 5.09 26.25
N LEU A 359 -10.88 5.11 26.65
CA LEU A 359 -10.00 6.25 26.44
C LEU A 359 -9.77 6.53 24.95
N ILE A 360 -9.54 5.47 24.14
CA ILE A 360 -9.35 5.56 22.70
C ILE A 360 -10.65 6.00 22.02
N ASP A 361 -11.77 5.33 22.32
CA ASP A 361 -13.08 5.61 21.71
C ASP A 361 -13.54 7.05 21.98
N ASP A 362 -13.35 7.55 23.22
CA ASP A 362 -13.67 8.93 23.60
C ASP A 362 -12.81 9.95 22.87
N LEU A 363 -11.49 9.69 22.66
CA LEU A 363 -10.64 10.57 21.87
C LEU A 363 -11.11 10.63 20.41
N LEU A 364 -11.36 9.47 19.81
CA LEU A 364 -11.81 9.43 18.41
C LEU A 364 -13.19 10.11 18.24
N ALA A 365 -14.09 9.93 19.20
CA ALA A 365 -15.36 10.64 19.19
C ALA A 365 -15.17 12.17 19.28
N LEU A 366 -14.23 12.62 20.10
CA LEU A 366 -13.88 14.03 20.24
C LEU A 366 -13.25 14.61 18.96
N LEU A 367 -12.31 13.86 18.33
CA LEU A 367 -11.69 14.23 17.06
C LEU A 367 -12.76 14.39 15.98
N HIS A 368 -13.69 13.44 15.88
CA HIS A 368 -14.79 13.48 14.90
C HIS A 368 -15.73 14.65 15.15
N ALA A 369 -16.19 14.83 16.39
CA ALA A 369 -17.14 15.89 16.72
C ALA A 369 -16.60 17.30 16.45
N GLN A 370 -15.29 17.50 16.63
CA GLN A 370 -14.65 18.81 16.44
C GLN A 370 -13.82 18.91 15.15
N ARG A 371 -13.88 17.88 14.28
CA ARG A 371 -13.17 17.85 12.99
C ARG A 371 -11.66 18.12 13.13
N VAL A 372 -11.05 17.51 14.15
CA VAL A 372 -9.62 17.69 14.46
C VAL A 372 -8.77 16.90 13.48
N ASP A 373 -7.64 17.49 13.04
CA ASP A 373 -6.67 16.80 12.21
C ASP A 373 -6.09 15.58 12.93
N PHE A 374 -6.21 14.42 12.28
CA PHE A 374 -5.85 13.14 12.86
C PHE A 374 -4.35 13.05 13.19
N THR A 375 -3.52 13.37 12.21
CA THR A 375 -2.05 13.26 12.34
C THR A 375 -1.51 14.26 13.35
N SER A 376 -1.90 15.54 13.23
CA SER A 376 -1.43 16.60 14.11
C SER A 376 -1.84 16.36 15.56
N CYS A 377 -3.04 15.81 15.80
CA CYS A 377 -3.49 15.52 17.17
C CYS A 377 -2.56 14.52 17.85
N PHE A 378 -2.34 13.35 17.25
CA PHE A 378 -1.49 12.33 17.87
C PHE A 378 -0.05 12.81 18.05
N ARG A 379 0.49 13.59 17.10
CA ARG A 379 1.83 14.17 17.24
C ARG A 379 1.90 15.16 18.40
N ALA A 380 0.92 16.04 18.55
CA ALA A 380 0.87 17.03 19.61
C ALA A 380 0.72 16.44 21.02
N LEU A 381 0.19 15.21 21.15
CA LEU A 381 0.12 14.51 22.45
C LEU A 381 1.51 14.24 23.05
N SER A 382 2.54 14.02 22.24
CA SER A 382 3.91 13.86 22.75
C SER A 382 4.40 15.12 23.46
N SER A 383 4.08 16.31 22.94
CA SER A 383 4.39 17.59 23.61
C SER A 383 3.63 17.72 24.93
N ALA A 384 2.37 17.27 24.97
CA ALA A 384 1.57 17.28 26.19
C ALA A 384 2.14 16.37 27.28
N VAL A 385 2.76 15.24 26.91
CA VAL A 385 3.50 14.36 27.85
C VAL A 385 4.75 15.05 28.41
N ARG A 386 5.44 15.86 27.58
CA ARG A 386 6.60 16.68 28.00
C ARG A 386 6.23 17.89 28.86
N GLY A 387 4.94 18.15 29.10
CA GLY A 387 4.44 19.25 29.93
C GLY A 387 3.86 20.43 29.14
N ASP A 388 3.96 20.44 27.82
CA ASP A 388 3.34 21.47 26.96
C ASP A 388 2.11 20.91 26.22
N ALA A 389 0.94 21.12 26.78
CA ALA A 389 -0.33 20.71 26.18
C ALA A 389 -0.90 21.74 25.19
N ALA A 390 -0.29 22.91 25.05
CA ALA A 390 -0.83 23.98 24.21
C ALA A 390 -0.99 23.58 22.74
N PRO A 391 -0.01 22.91 22.08
CA PRO A 391 -0.16 22.47 20.69
C PRO A 391 -1.37 21.54 20.48
N ALA A 392 -1.57 20.56 21.37
CA ALA A 392 -2.71 19.66 21.28
C ALA A 392 -4.03 20.39 21.52
N ARG A 393 -4.08 21.21 22.57
CA ARG A 393 -5.27 21.96 23.01
C ARG A 393 -5.77 22.92 21.94
N LEU A 394 -4.88 23.56 21.19
CA LEU A 394 -5.21 24.52 20.11
C LEU A 394 -5.89 23.87 18.89
N LEU A 395 -5.80 22.55 18.74
CA LEU A 395 -6.47 21.83 17.65
C LEU A 395 -7.99 21.71 17.86
N PHE A 396 -8.46 21.90 19.07
CA PHE A 396 -9.86 21.74 19.44
C PHE A 396 -10.60 23.07 19.53
N ALA A 397 -11.75 23.16 18.85
CA ALA A 397 -12.61 24.34 18.94
C ALA A 397 -13.17 24.56 20.36
N GLU A 398 -13.42 23.44 21.09
CA GLU A 398 -13.82 23.43 22.49
C GLU A 398 -12.74 22.79 23.34
N PRO A 399 -11.68 23.54 23.75
CA PRO A 399 -10.54 22.99 24.44
C PRO A 399 -10.87 22.33 25.79
N SER A 400 -11.94 22.74 26.48
CA SER A 400 -12.37 22.14 27.74
C SER A 400 -12.74 20.65 27.64
N ALA A 401 -13.27 20.23 26.49
CA ALA A 401 -13.59 18.82 26.23
C ALA A 401 -12.29 17.99 26.09
N PHE A 402 -11.29 18.55 25.42
CA PHE A 402 -9.95 17.95 25.36
C PHE A 402 -9.31 17.90 26.77
N ASP A 403 -9.39 18.96 27.55
CA ASP A 403 -8.81 19.01 28.91
C ASP A 403 -9.39 17.88 29.78
N ALA A 404 -10.70 17.68 29.78
CA ALA A 404 -11.37 16.63 30.54
C ALA A 404 -10.93 15.19 30.10
N TRP A 405 -10.72 14.98 28.80
CA TRP A 405 -10.16 13.72 28.29
C TRP A 405 -8.68 13.57 28.68
N ALA A 406 -7.89 14.63 28.54
CA ALA A 406 -6.46 14.63 28.79
C ALA A 406 -6.13 14.37 30.28
N ASP A 407 -6.98 14.81 31.22
CA ASP A 407 -6.80 14.52 32.65
C ASP A 407 -6.91 13.01 32.92
N ARG A 408 -7.85 12.30 32.29
CA ARG A 408 -7.97 10.84 32.40
C ARG A 408 -6.79 10.12 31.76
N TRP A 409 -6.37 10.57 30.57
CA TRP A 409 -5.21 10.04 29.87
C TRP A 409 -3.93 10.21 30.69
N ARG A 410 -3.66 11.41 31.21
CA ARG A 410 -2.49 11.66 32.09
C ARG A 410 -2.52 10.81 33.35
N ALA A 411 -3.67 10.67 34.00
CA ALA A 411 -3.79 9.81 35.17
C ALA A 411 -3.36 8.36 34.85
N GLN A 412 -3.68 7.87 33.68
CA GLN A 412 -3.26 6.54 33.23
C GLN A 412 -1.77 6.50 32.89
N LEU A 413 -1.20 7.53 32.26
CA LEU A 413 0.24 7.63 32.00
C LEU A 413 1.05 7.65 33.28
N TRP A 414 0.65 8.45 34.27
CA TRP A 414 1.37 8.58 35.53
C TRP A 414 1.26 7.35 36.44
N SER A 415 0.32 6.47 36.20
CA SER A 415 0.27 5.16 36.86
C SER A 415 1.40 4.22 36.42
N GLN A 416 2.10 4.58 35.33
CA GLN A 416 3.26 3.87 34.81
C GLN A 416 4.52 4.43 35.50
N ALA A 417 5.43 3.56 35.87
CA ALA A 417 6.70 3.97 36.54
C ALA A 417 7.74 4.55 35.55
N SER A 418 7.35 4.95 34.34
CA SER A 418 8.24 5.39 33.27
C SER A 418 8.40 6.91 33.24
N ASP A 419 9.59 7.38 32.84
CA ASP A 419 9.89 8.78 32.63
C ASP A 419 9.05 9.36 31.46
N SER A 420 8.49 10.55 31.64
CA SER A 420 7.68 11.25 30.65
C SER A 420 8.43 11.50 29.33
N TRP A 421 9.72 11.75 29.37
CA TRP A 421 10.54 11.93 28.17
C TRP A 421 10.67 10.63 27.37
N VAL A 422 10.89 9.50 28.05
CA VAL A 422 10.95 8.18 27.41
C VAL A 422 9.62 7.82 26.75
N ILE A 423 8.50 8.11 27.43
CA ILE A 423 7.16 7.91 26.86
C ILE A 423 6.96 8.78 25.63
N ALA A 424 7.28 10.07 25.71
CA ALA A 424 7.11 10.99 24.61
C ALA A 424 7.98 10.63 23.39
N GLU A 425 9.24 10.21 23.59
CA GLU A 425 10.09 9.70 22.52
C GLU A 425 9.51 8.44 21.85
N ALA A 426 8.97 7.54 22.65
CA ALA A 426 8.32 6.33 22.10
C ALA A 426 7.08 6.70 21.28
N MET A 427 6.30 7.68 21.72
CA MET A 427 5.16 8.23 20.96
C MET A 427 5.61 8.89 19.65
N ASP A 428 6.70 9.66 19.66
CA ASP A 428 7.23 10.31 18.46
C ASP A 428 7.64 9.32 17.37
N ARG A 429 8.12 8.15 17.74
CA ARG A 429 8.51 7.08 16.80
C ARG A 429 7.33 6.39 16.10
N VAL A 430 6.11 6.58 16.59
CA VAL A 430 4.90 5.94 16.05
C VAL A 430 3.86 6.96 15.57
N ASN A 431 4.03 8.24 15.92
CA ASN A 431 3.17 9.34 15.50
C ASN A 431 3.93 10.20 14.48
N PRO A 432 3.68 10.06 13.18
CA PRO A 432 4.38 10.82 12.17
C PRO A 432 4.09 12.33 12.29
N VAL A 433 5.07 13.15 11.92
CA VAL A 433 4.90 14.59 11.67
C VAL A 433 4.43 14.77 10.24
N TYR A 434 5.05 14.02 9.31
CA TYR A 434 4.81 14.17 7.88
C TYR A 434 4.07 12.95 7.34
N ILE A 435 2.98 13.22 6.62
CA ILE A 435 2.25 12.28 5.79
C ILE A 435 2.09 12.91 4.40
N PRO A 436 1.79 12.15 3.35
CA PRO A 436 1.45 12.73 2.05
C PRO A 436 0.18 13.59 2.13
N ARG A 437 0.32 14.85 2.55
CA ARG A 437 -0.78 15.81 2.62
C ARG A 437 -1.34 16.04 1.22
N ASN A 438 -2.65 15.91 1.06
CA ASN A 438 -3.28 15.90 -0.26
C ASN A 438 -2.99 17.15 -1.08
N HIS A 439 -3.02 18.34 -0.48
CA HIS A 439 -2.72 19.61 -1.17
C HIS A 439 -1.26 19.71 -1.62
N GLN A 440 -0.30 19.26 -0.78
CA GLN A 440 1.13 19.24 -1.12
C GLN A 440 1.41 18.24 -2.25
N MET A 441 0.74 17.09 -2.22
CA MET A 441 0.82 16.09 -3.27
C MET A 441 0.33 16.65 -4.61
N GLU A 442 -0.86 17.27 -4.64
CA GLU A 442 -1.41 17.84 -5.87
C GLU A 442 -0.54 18.97 -6.45
N GLU A 443 0.00 19.83 -5.59
CA GLU A 443 0.92 20.89 -6.01
C GLU A 443 2.19 20.29 -6.65
N ALA A 444 2.80 19.30 -5.98
CA ALA A 444 4.01 18.64 -6.48
C ALA A 444 3.75 17.89 -7.81
N LEU A 445 2.61 17.21 -7.95
CA LEU A 445 2.24 16.49 -9.17
C LEU A 445 1.90 17.42 -10.32
N ALA A 446 1.26 18.55 -10.05
CA ALA A 446 0.97 19.58 -11.06
C ALA A 446 2.27 20.19 -11.61
N ALA A 447 3.21 20.57 -10.73
CA ALA A 447 4.53 21.07 -11.12
C ALA A 447 5.31 20.03 -11.95
N ALA A 448 5.34 18.78 -11.50
CA ALA A 448 6.04 17.70 -12.19
C ALA A 448 5.44 17.40 -13.58
N SER A 449 4.12 17.48 -13.73
CA SER A 449 3.42 17.32 -15.01
C SER A 449 3.74 18.48 -15.97
N ALA A 450 4.06 19.66 -15.44
CA ALA A 450 4.52 20.82 -16.20
C ALA A 450 6.04 20.80 -16.47
N GLY A 451 6.77 19.79 -15.98
CA GLY A 451 8.20 19.58 -16.20
C GLY A 451 9.11 20.04 -15.04
N ASP A 452 8.57 20.60 -13.96
CA ASP A 452 9.33 20.96 -12.75
C ASP A 452 9.20 19.86 -11.69
N LEU A 453 10.27 19.07 -11.54
CA LEU A 453 10.37 18.00 -10.52
C LEU A 453 10.86 18.53 -9.16
N GLY A 454 11.21 19.80 -9.02
CA GLY A 454 11.74 20.37 -7.78
C GLY A 454 10.79 20.20 -6.57
N PRO A 455 9.51 20.61 -6.67
CA PRO A 455 8.53 20.41 -5.59
C PRO A 455 8.33 18.93 -5.23
N PHE A 456 8.32 18.04 -6.24
CA PHE A 456 8.18 16.60 -6.03
C PHE A 456 9.39 16.01 -5.29
N GLY A 457 10.62 16.37 -5.67
CA GLY A 457 11.83 15.93 -4.99
C GLY A 457 11.84 16.36 -3.51
N ARG A 458 11.51 17.63 -3.24
CA ARG A 458 11.40 18.13 -1.85
C ARG A 458 10.35 17.37 -1.04
N LEU A 459 9.21 17.06 -1.63
CA LEU A 459 8.17 16.26 -0.96
C LEU A 459 8.67 14.87 -0.60
N LEU A 460 9.38 14.19 -1.51
CA LEU A 460 9.99 12.89 -1.24
C LEU A 460 11.00 12.94 -0.09
N ASP A 461 11.88 13.94 -0.08
CA ASP A 461 12.88 14.16 0.99
C ASP A 461 12.22 14.36 2.36
N VAL A 462 11.05 15.01 2.38
CA VAL A 462 10.26 15.19 3.62
C VAL A 462 9.66 13.88 4.07
N LEU A 463 9.04 13.13 3.15
CA LEU A 463 8.32 11.90 3.45
C LEU A 463 9.24 10.72 3.78
N ALA A 464 10.52 10.77 3.39
CA ALA A 464 11.50 9.74 3.72
C ALA A 464 11.80 9.62 5.22
N GLN A 465 11.56 10.69 6.00
CA GLN A 465 11.78 10.73 7.46
C GLN A 465 10.50 11.24 8.16
N PRO A 466 9.42 10.45 8.19
CA PRO A 466 8.10 10.93 8.59
C PRO A 466 7.97 11.23 10.08
N PHE A 467 8.87 10.73 10.91
CA PHE A 467 8.84 10.87 12.37
C PHE A 467 9.75 11.98 12.90
N ASP A 468 10.69 12.47 12.08
CA ASP A 468 11.71 13.42 12.49
C ASP A 468 11.25 14.85 12.19
N GLU A 469 10.90 15.60 13.22
CA GLU A 469 10.52 17.00 13.09
C GLU A 469 11.73 17.85 12.71
N ARG A 470 11.63 18.59 11.59
CA ARG A 470 12.75 19.35 11.01
C ARG A 470 12.35 20.81 10.83
N PRO A 471 13.18 21.76 11.35
CA PRO A 471 12.93 23.19 11.20
C PRO A 471 12.80 23.62 9.72
N GLY A 472 11.82 24.46 9.44
CA GLY A 472 11.54 24.97 8.08
C GLY A 472 10.68 24.04 7.21
N LEU A 473 10.26 22.89 7.75
CA LEU A 473 9.36 21.94 7.06
C LEU A 473 7.93 21.91 7.64
N GLU A 474 7.60 22.87 8.50
CA GLU A 474 6.27 23.01 9.11
C GLU A 474 5.12 23.05 8.07
N PRO A 475 5.28 23.67 6.89
CA PRO A 475 4.24 23.67 5.87
C PRO A 475 3.85 22.25 5.38
N TYR A 476 4.78 21.29 5.40
CA TYR A 476 4.52 19.91 5.00
C TYR A 476 3.78 19.09 6.08
N ALA A 477 3.85 19.52 7.34
CA ALA A 477 3.10 18.92 8.45
C ALA A 477 1.65 19.45 8.51
N ALA A 478 1.42 20.68 8.05
CA ALA A 478 0.14 21.36 8.16
C ALA A 478 -0.98 20.66 7.36
N PRO A 479 -2.21 20.55 7.89
CA PRO A 479 -3.36 20.08 7.14
C PRO A 479 -3.71 21.04 5.99
N ALA A 480 -4.52 20.55 5.05
CA ALA A 480 -4.93 21.36 3.90
C ALA A 480 -5.65 22.64 4.35
N PRO A 481 -5.32 23.80 3.74
CA PRO A 481 -6.00 25.04 4.05
C PRO A 481 -7.48 24.98 3.61
N PRO A 482 -8.40 25.73 4.24
CA PRO A 482 -9.80 25.74 3.86
C PRO A 482 -10.07 26.05 2.38
N SER A 483 -9.18 26.80 1.74
CA SER A 483 -9.24 27.13 0.30
C SER A 483 -9.03 25.94 -0.62
N PHE A 484 -8.43 24.84 -0.13
CA PHE A 484 -8.23 23.62 -0.91
C PHE A 484 -9.57 22.90 -1.19
N GLY A 485 -10.56 23.06 -0.31
CA GLY A 485 -11.91 22.53 -0.50
C GLY A 485 -11.99 21.01 -0.32
N ALA A 486 -13.10 20.43 -0.82
CA ALA A 486 -13.32 18.99 -0.77
C ALA A 486 -12.42 18.26 -1.78
N TYR A 487 -11.57 17.38 -1.29
CA TYR A 487 -10.65 16.61 -2.13
C TYR A 487 -11.27 15.32 -2.63
N ARG A 488 -11.05 15.03 -3.90
CA ARG A 488 -11.41 13.75 -4.52
C ARG A 488 -10.27 13.28 -5.42
N THR A 489 -10.07 11.97 -5.39
CA THR A 489 -9.04 11.30 -6.18
C THR A 489 -9.67 10.54 -7.34
N PHE A 490 -8.97 10.52 -8.45
CA PHE A 490 -9.39 9.81 -9.66
C PHE A 490 -8.45 8.64 -9.91
N CYS A 491 -9.01 7.49 -10.30
CA CYS A 491 -8.20 6.42 -10.85
C CYS A 491 -7.79 6.89 -12.26
N GLY A 492 -6.52 7.21 -12.48
CA GLY A 492 -6.01 7.68 -13.78
C GLY A 492 -6.00 6.59 -14.86
N THR A 493 -7.13 5.89 -15.01
CA THR A 493 -7.36 4.84 -16.03
C THR A 493 -8.16 5.37 -17.18
#